data_a62d05b5f77067bbdb4752608d602e41
#
_entry.id   a62d05b5f77067bbdb4752608d602e41
#
_cell.length_a   1.000
_cell.length_b   1.000
_cell.length_c   1.000
_cell.angle_alpha   90.00
_cell.angle_beta   90.00
_cell.angle_gamma   90.00
#
_symmetry.space_group_name_H-M   'P 1'
#
loop_
_entity.id
_entity.type
_entity.pdbx_description
1 polymer ?
#
loop_
_entity_poly.entity_id
_entity_poly.type
_entity_poly.pdbx_seq_one_letter_code
_entity_poly.pdbx_strand_id
1 'polypeptide(L)'
;MSAPGSAIRLEDLPLRESLRGRSPYGAPQLEVAVRLNTNENPYPPPPELVAEVAAACEEAARNLHRYPDRDAVALRTELAEYLTRQTGVALAAENLWAANGSNEILQQVLQAFGGPGRSALGFVPSYSMHPIISSGTQTEWLEIPRTADFAVDVDAAQLLLKERAPDVTFLTSPNNPTGQSLDPADLALLIDAAPGIVIVDEAYAEFSAHPSATTLLATHGHKLIVSRTMSKAFAFAGGRLGYLAAAPAIVDALQLVRLPYHLSVLTQAAARAALRHAGATLGSVALLAAERDRVVPALEALGLACVPSDANFVLFGRFTDAPRAWQAFLDQGVLIRDVGIPGHLRVTIGTPEENDAFLAAAAVVAESEWA
;
A
#
# COMPACT_ATOMS: atom_id res chain seq x y z
N MET A 1 -24.83 -20.70 36.89
CA MET A 1 -23.46 -20.73 37.44
C MET A 1 -22.63 -21.54 36.45
N SER A 2 -21.87 -20.86 35.60
CA SER A 2 -20.97 -21.51 34.64
C SER A 2 -19.79 -22.13 35.39
N ALA A 3 -19.35 -23.32 34.96
CA ALA A 3 -18.24 -24.04 35.55
C ALA A 3 -16.95 -23.19 35.50
N PRO A 4 -16.11 -23.16 36.54
CA PRO A 4 -14.84 -22.45 36.50
C PRO A 4 -13.88 -23.23 35.62
N GLY A 5 -13.50 -22.63 34.43
CA GLY A 5 -12.40 -23.13 33.64
C GLY A 5 -12.52 -23.15 32.12
N SER A 6 -13.63 -22.76 31.51
CA SER A 6 -13.63 -22.60 30.04
C SER A 6 -12.96 -21.27 29.66
N ALA A 7 -11.90 -21.32 28.84
CA ALA A 7 -11.29 -20.12 28.28
C ALA A 7 -12.36 -19.30 27.54
N ILE A 8 -12.43 -18.00 27.81
CA ILE A 8 -13.31 -17.08 27.09
C ILE A 8 -12.89 -17.06 25.62
N ARG A 9 -13.83 -17.31 24.71
CA ARG A 9 -13.58 -17.30 23.25
C ARG A 9 -14.03 -15.96 22.67
N LEU A 10 -13.55 -15.64 21.47
CA LEU A 10 -13.89 -14.40 20.78
C LEU A 10 -15.41 -14.23 20.58
N GLU A 11 -16.10 -15.32 20.31
CA GLU A 11 -17.55 -15.38 20.13
C GLU A 11 -18.36 -15.11 21.41
N ASP A 12 -17.74 -15.29 22.58
CA ASP A 12 -18.36 -15.02 23.89
C ASP A 12 -18.37 -13.52 24.24
N LEU A 13 -17.63 -12.69 23.45
CA LEU A 13 -17.53 -11.24 23.66
C LEU A 13 -18.67 -10.48 22.97
N PRO A 14 -19.10 -9.32 23.51
CA PRO A 14 -20.14 -8.47 22.90
C PRO A 14 -19.60 -7.67 21.70
N LEU A 15 -19.09 -8.36 20.70
CA LEU A 15 -18.57 -7.74 19.48
C LEU A 15 -19.72 -7.11 18.67
N ARG A 16 -19.39 -6.01 17.97
CA ARG A 16 -20.28 -5.45 16.93
C ARG A 16 -20.59 -6.54 15.90
N GLU A 17 -21.84 -6.56 15.41
CA GLU A 17 -22.31 -7.56 14.44
C GLU A 17 -21.38 -7.60 13.20
N SER A 18 -20.96 -6.43 12.70
CA SER A 18 -20.06 -6.30 11.54
C SER A 18 -18.66 -6.91 11.72
N LEU A 19 -18.27 -7.31 12.93
CA LEU A 19 -16.98 -7.94 13.24
C LEU A 19 -17.11 -9.44 13.53
N ARG A 20 -18.32 -9.94 13.72
CA ARG A 20 -18.55 -11.37 14.01
C ARG A 20 -18.15 -12.23 12.82
N GLY A 21 -17.48 -13.36 13.09
CA GLY A 21 -17.03 -14.31 12.08
C GLY A 21 -15.85 -13.82 11.21
N ARG A 22 -15.28 -12.64 11.48
CA ARG A 22 -14.08 -12.16 10.76
C ARG A 22 -12.81 -12.70 11.38
N SER A 23 -11.81 -12.97 10.54
CA SER A 23 -10.43 -13.28 10.96
C SER A 23 -9.53 -12.06 10.82
N PRO A 24 -8.48 -11.93 11.67
CA PRO A 24 -7.48 -10.87 11.53
C PRO A 24 -6.79 -10.94 10.16
N TYR A 25 -6.62 -9.78 9.53
CA TYR A 25 -5.80 -9.67 8.32
C TYR A 25 -4.32 -9.71 8.69
N GLY A 26 -3.53 -10.47 7.94
CA GLY A 26 -2.09 -10.50 8.05
C GLY A 26 -1.46 -11.35 6.94
N ALA A 27 -0.22 -11.01 6.55
CA ALA A 27 0.60 -11.87 5.73
C ALA A 27 1.18 -12.98 6.62
N PRO A 28 1.34 -14.22 6.12
CA PRO A 28 2.10 -15.23 6.84
C PRO A 28 3.51 -14.73 7.18
N GLN A 29 3.92 -14.94 8.43
CA GLN A 29 5.27 -14.67 8.91
C GLN A 29 5.90 -16.02 9.28
N LEU A 30 6.57 -16.62 8.29
CA LEU A 30 7.21 -17.91 8.43
C LEU A 30 8.72 -17.74 8.30
N GLU A 31 9.48 -18.52 9.05
CA GLU A 31 10.92 -18.56 8.93
C GLU A 31 11.32 -19.51 7.80
N VAL A 32 11.65 -18.93 6.67
CA VAL A 32 12.09 -19.62 5.46
C VAL A 32 13.30 -18.90 4.85
N ALA A 33 14.00 -19.58 3.94
CA ALA A 33 15.20 -19.04 3.32
C ALA A 33 14.94 -17.77 2.50
N VAL A 34 13.83 -17.73 1.75
CA VAL A 34 13.49 -16.62 0.84
C VAL A 34 12.08 -16.11 1.13
N ARG A 35 11.96 -14.82 1.45
CA ARG A 35 10.68 -14.18 1.83
C ARG A 35 10.30 -13.09 0.84
N LEU A 36 9.40 -13.42 -0.08
CA LEU A 36 8.93 -12.56 -1.16
C LEU A 36 7.41 -12.33 -1.14
N ASN A 37 6.82 -12.17 0.06
CA ASN A 37 5.36 -12.16 0.25
C ASN A 37 4.76 -10.79 0.64
N THR A 38 5.56 -9.79 1.07
CA THR A 38 5.05 -8.56 1.71
C THR A 38 5.38 -7.26 0.94
N ASN A 39 5.96 -7.37 -0.26
CA ASN A 39 6.36 -6.23 -1.10
C ASN A 39 7.31 -5.27 -0.38
N GLU A 40 8.22 -5.81 0.43
CA GLU A 40 9.29 -5.05 1.06
C GLU A 40 10.41 -4.77 0.04
N ASN A 41 11.20 -3.74 0.29
CA ASN A 41 12.45 -3.53 -0.42
C ASN A 41 13.51 -4.44 0.22
N PRO A 42 14.14 -5.36 -0.52
CA PRO A 42 15.09 -6.32 0.03
C PRO A 42 16.46 -5.70 0.36
N TYR A 43 16.75 -4.53 -0.21
CA TYR A 43 18.02 -3.85 0.01
C TYR A 43 18.05 -3.16 1.36
N PRO A 44 19.05 -3.42 2.21
CA PRO A 44 19.19 -2.71 3.48
C PRO A 44 19.47 -1.21 3.24
N PRO A 45 19.12 -0.35 4.19
CA PRO A 45 19.47 1.06 4.11
C PRO A 45 20.99 1.27 3.99
N PRO A 46 21.45 2.28 3.22
CA PRO A 46 22.87 2.60 3.12
C PRO A 46 23.50 2.88 4.51
N PRO A 47 24.79 2.55 4.74
CA PRO A 47 25.44 2.74 6.03
C PRO A 47 25.35 4.17 6.57
N GLU A 48 25.42 5.17 5.69
CA GLU A 48 25.32 6.59 6.03
C GLU A 48 23.92 6.92 6.57
N LEU A 49 22.88 6.36 5.95
CA LEU A 49 21.51 6.50 6.44
C LEU A 49 21.34 5.83 7.80
N VAL A 50 21.88 4.62 7.99
CA VAL A 50 21.83 3.91 9.28
C VAL A 50 22.48 4.76 10.38
N ALA A 51 23.67 5.34 10.10
CA ALA A 51 24.37 6.19 11.05
C ALA A 51 23.56 7.46 11.39
N GLU A 52 22.95 8.11 10.40
CA GLU A 52 22.15 9.31 10.64
C GLU A 52 20.85 9.00 11.38
N VAL A 53 20.16 7.90 11.06
CA VAL A 53 18.99 7.44 11.82
C VAL A 53 19.36 7.17 13.27
N ALA A 54 20.47 6.48 13.52
CA ALA A 54 20.93 6.20 14.88
C ALA A 54 21.19 7.50 15.68
N ALA A 55 21.90 8.47 15.08
CA ALA A 55 22.18 9.76 15.71
C ALA A 55 20.89 10.58 15.96
N ALA A 56 19.97 10.61 14.99
CA ALA A 56 18.70 11.31 15.13
C ALA A 56 17.81 10.67 16.20
N CYS A 57 17.80 9.35 16.29
CA CYS A 57 17.06 8.63 17.33
C CYS A 57 17.70 8.82 18.72
N GLU A 58 19.03 8.86 18.83
CA GLU A 58 19.72 9.15 20.08
C GLU A 58 19.35 10.55 20.60
N GLU A 59 19.37 11.55 19.75
CA GLU A 59 18.99 12.92 20.13
C GLU A 59 17.50 12.98 20.52
N ALA A 60 16.62 12.35 19.75
CA ALA A 60 15.20 12.28 20.07
C ALA A 60 14.94 11.56 21.41
N ALA A 61 15.73 10.52 21.73
CA ALA A 61 15.59 9.75 22.95
C ALA A 61 15.86 10.58 24.23
N ARG A 62 16.68 11.63 24.16
CA ARG A 62 16.93 12.56 25.29
C ARG A 62 15.66 13.29 25.74
N ASN A 63 14.66 13.38 24.85
CA ASN A 63 13.41 14.09 25.07
C ASN A 63 12.16 13.17 25.14
N LEU A 64 12.33 11.85 25.27
CA LEU A 64 11.20 10.89 25.33
C LEU A 64 10.22 11.13 26.49
N HIS A 65 10.60 11.89 27.51
CA HIS A 65 9.72 12.28 28.62
C HIS A 65 8.73 13.40 28.23
N ARG A 66 8.78 13.90 27.00
CA ARG A 66 7.87 14.92 26.45
C ARG A 66 7.13 14.39 25.23
N TYR A 67 5.92 14.90 25.01
CA TYR A 67 5.20 14.62 23.78
C TYR A 67 5.96 15.16 22.54
N PRO A 68 5.83 14.49 21.38
CA PRO A 68 6.42 14.97 20.13
C PRO A 68 5.75 16.26 19.63
N ASP A 69 6.33 16.86 18.57
CA ASP A 69 5.60 17.85 17.79
C ASP A 69 4.28 17.24 17.31
N ARG A 70 3.18 17.83 17.80
CA ARG A 70 1.82 17.35 17.54
C ARG A 70 1.47 17.34 16.05
N ASP A 71 1.93 18.34 15.33
CA ASP A 71 1.58 18.59 13.93
C ASP A 71 2.68 18.14 12.96
N ALA A 72 3.81 17.63 13.50
CA ALA A 72 4.96 17.13 12.75
C ALA A 72 5.43 18.10 11.64
N VAL A 73 5.48 19.41 11.95
CA VAL A 73 5.67 20.47 10.95
C VAL A 73 6.96 20.28 10.17
N ALA A 74 8.09 20.01 10.85
CA ALA A 74 9.38 19.81 10.19
C ALA A 74 9.35 18.61 9.22
N LEU A 75 8.74 17.50 9.62
CA LEU A 75 8.58 16.32 8.75
C LEU A 75 7.69 16.63 7.54
N ARG A 76 6.55 17.31 7.74
CA ARG A 76 5.63 17.70 6.66
C ARG A 76 6.30 18.64 5.67
N THR A 77 7.16 19.56 6.14
CA THR A 77 7.97 20.44 5.27
C THR A 77 8.93 19.62 4.41
N GLU A 78 9.70 18.69 5.00
CA GLU A 78 10.64 17.84 4.24
C GLU A 78 9.92 16.89 3.26
N LEU A 79 8.73 16.38 3.60
CA LEU A 79 7.88 15.61 2.71
C LEU A 79 7.38 16.47 1.52
N ALA A 80 6.98 17.72 1.77
CA ALA A 80 6.56 18.65 0.72
C ALA A 80 7.72 18.94 -0.25
N GLU A 81 8.91 19.20 0.27
CA GLU A 81 10.11 19.39 -0.54
C GLU A 81 10.46 18.15 -1.36
N TYR A 82 10.37 16.95 -0.76
CA TYR A 82 10.58 15.69 -1.45
C TYR A 82 9.60 15.53 -2.63
N LEU A 83 8.31 15.67 -2.38
CA LEU A 83 7.29 15.52 -3.44
C LEU A 83 7.42 16.61 -4.51
N THR A 84 7.71 17.85 -4.12
CA THR A 84 7.94 18.95 -5.08
C THR A 84 9.09 18.61 -6.04
N ARG A 85 10.20 18.06 -5.52
CA ARG A 85 11.32 17.62 -6.36
C ARG A 85 10.96 16.44 -7.26
N GLN A 86 10.14 15.51 -6.78
CA GLN A 86 9.75 14.30 -7.52
C GLN A 86 8.72 14.60 -8.62
N THR A 87 7.80 15.50 -8.38
CA THR A 87 6.60 15.68 -9.23
C THR A 87 6.58 16.99 -9.98
N GLY A 88 7.42 17.96 -9.61
CA GLY A 88 7.39 19.34 -10.15
C GLY A 88 6.21 20.17 -9.63
N VAL A 89 5.35 19.63 -8.78
CA VAL A 89 4.20 20.32 -8.19
C VAL A 89 4.65 21.05 -6.94
N ALA A 90 4.44 22.38 -6.88
CA ALA A 90 4.77 23.17 -5.69
C ALA A 90 3.82 22.81 -4.53
N LEU A 91 4.37 22.18 -3.49
CA LEU A 91 3.67 21.79 -2.28
C LEU A 91 4.34 22.43 -1.06
N ALA A 92 3.54 22.73 -0.04
CA ALA A 92 4.00 23.22 1.25
C ALA A 92 3.54 22.28 2.38
N ALA A 93 4.00 22.49 3.60
CA ALA A 93 3.64 21.65 4.75
C ALA A 93 2.12 21.53 4.94
N GLU A 94 1.37 22.57 4.61
CA GLU A 94 -0.09 22.61 4.71
C GLU A 94 -0.78 21.61 3.76
N ASN A 95 -0.11 21.21 2.69
CA ASN A 95 -0.60 20.20 1.75
C ASN A 95 -0.35 18.76 2.22
N LEU A 96 0.50 18.56 3.23
CA LEU A 96 0.97 17.25 3.65
C LEU A 96 0.37 16.87 5.00
N TRP A 97 0.03 15.59 5.14
CA TRP A 97 -0.29 14.97 6.42
C TRP A 97 0.45 13.64 6.56
N ALA A 98 0.96 13.32 7.75
CA ALA A 98 1.74 12.12 8.01
C ALA A 98 1.15 11.31 9.17
N ALA A 99 1.22 9.96 9.08
CA ALA A 99 0.71 9.03 10.10
C ALA A 99 1.51 7.71 10.12
N ASN A 100 1.12 6.76 11.00
CA ASN A 100 1.81 5.48 11.19
C ASN A 100 1.54 4.49 10.04
N GLY A 101 2.06 4.81 8.87
CA GLY A 101 1.81 4.11 7.61
C GLY A 101 0.56 4.59 6.89
N SER A 102 0.44 4.27 5.60
CA SER A 102 -0.70 4.68 4.77
C SER A 102 -2.04 4.16 5.29
N ASN A 103 -2.07 3.01 5.97
CA ASN A 103 -3.31 2.48 6.55
C ASN A 103 -3.95 3.43 7.58
N GLU A 104 -3.14 4.09 8.43
CA GLU A 104 -3.68 5.09 9.35
C GLU A 104 -4.16 6.34 8.61
N ILE A 105 -3.45 6.76 7.55
CA ILE A 105 -3.91 7.82 6.64
C ILE A 105 -5.32 7.48 6.10
N LEU A 106 -5.47 6.31 5.49
CA LEU A 106 -6.75 5.87 4.91
C LEU A 106 -7.87 5.77 5.98
N GLN A 107 -7.51 5.30 7.18
CA GLN A 107 -8.46 5.25 8.30
C GLN A 107 -8.92 6.65 8.71
N GLN A 108 -8.02 7.62 8.83
CA GLN A 108 -8.36 8.99 9.17
C GLN A 108 -9.22 9.65 8.08
N VAL A 109 -8.93 9.38 6.79
CA VAL A 109 -9.78 9.85 5.68
C VAL A 109 -11.20 9.28 5.80
N LEU A 110 -11.35 7.98 6.07
CA LEU A 110 -12.69 7.39 6.25
C LEU A 110 -13.38 7.81 7.56
N GLN A 111 -12.63 8.18 8.60
CA GLN A 111 -13.21 8.79 9.80
C GLN A 111 -13.73 10.20 9.55
N ALA A 112 -13.09 10.96 8.63
CA ALA A 112 -13.50 12.32 8.31
C ALA A 112 -14.61 12.38 7.25
N PHE A 113 -14.55 11.51 6.24
CA PHE A 113 -15.42 11.60 5.05
C PHE A 113 -16.34 10.39 4.85
N GLY A 114 -16.09 9.27 5.53
CA GLY A 114 -16.95 8.09 5.59
C GLY A 114 -17.82 8.03 6.85
N GLY A 115 -18.12 6.82 7.33
CA GLY A 115 -18.87 6.57 8.55
C GLY A 115 -20.27 6.01 8.28
N PRO A 116 -21.11 5.87 9.34
CA PRO A 116 -22.47 5.33 9.21
C PRO A 116 -23.33 6.11 8.21
N GLY A 117 -23.98 5.41 7.29
CA GLY A 117 -24.84 6.00 6.27
C GLY A 117 -24.08 6.60 5.08
N ARG A 118 -22.74 6.44 5.03
CA ARG A 118 -21.90 6.82 3.93
C ARG A 118 -21.27 5.59 3.28
N SER A 119 -20.83 5.75 2.03
CA SER A 119 -20.24 4.66 1.25
C SER A 119 -18.83 5.00 0.74
N ALA A 120 -18.01 3.96 0.62
CA ALA A 120 -16.74 3.98 -0.06
C ALA A 120 -16.74 2.95 -1.18
N LEU A 121 -16.17 3.30 -2.32
CA LEU A 121 -16.14 2.46 -3.51
C LEU A 121 -14.70 2.19 -3.93
N GLY A 122 -14.40 0.95 -4.35
CA GLY A 122 -13.11 0.58 -4.92
C GLY A 122 -13.25 -0.42 -6.05
N PHE A 123 -12.16 -0.57 -6.82
CA PHE A 123 -12.07 -1.49 -7.95
C PHE A 123 -11.43 -2.80 -7.50
N VAL A 124 -12.10 -3.94 -7.74
CA VAL A 124 -11.63 -5.24 -7.24
C VAL A 124 -11.21 -6.17 -8.39
N PRO A 125 -10.11 -6.96 -8.19
CA PRO A 125 -9.27 -7.03 -6.99
C PRO A 125 -8.38 -5.80 -6.78
N SER A 126 -8.20 -5.40 -5.51
CA SER A 126 -7.32 -4.32 -5.10
C SER A 126 -6.82 -4.56 -3.67
N TYR A 127 -6.23 -3.52 -3.05
CA TYR A 127 -5.65 -3.63 -1.72
C TYR A 127 -6.70 -3.97 -0.67
N SER A 128 -6.56 -5.14 -0.05
CA SER A 128 -7.54 -5.72 0.87
C SER A 128 -7.81 -4.89 2.14
N MET A 129 -6.92 -3.94 2.48
CA MET A 129 -7.17 -3.04 3.62
C MET A 129 -8.24 -1.99 3.34
N HIS A 130 -8.55 -1.64 2.07
CA HIS A 130 -9.60 -0.68 1.76
C HIS A 130 -10.98 -1.13 2.32
N PRO A 131 -11.51 -2.33 1.99
CA PRO A 131 -12.76 -2.82 2.59
C PRO A 131 -12.65 -3.05 4.11
N ILE A 132 -11.48 -3.46 4.62
CA ILE A 132 -11.29 -3.69 6.05
C ILE A 132 -11.39 -2.39 6.84
N ILE A 133 -10.72 -1.33 6.38
CA ILE A 133 -10.77 0.00 7.02
C ILE A 133 -12.16 0.60 6.88
N SER A 134 -12.81 0.46 5.71
CA SER A 134 -14.21 0.91 5.49
C SER A 134 -15.15 0.27 6.51
N SER A 135 -15.07 -1.05 6.67
CA SER A 135 -15.86 -1.75 7.70
C SER A 135 -15.49 -1.32 9.13
N GLY A 136 -14.21 -1.04 9.39
CA GLY A 136 -13.71 -0.55 10.68
C GLY A 136 -14.33 0.78 11.08
N THR A 137 -14.55 1.66 10.11
CA THR A 137 -15.17 2.98 10.26
C THR A 137 -16.69 2.98 10.05
N GLN A 138 -17.31 1.80 9.85
CA GLN A 138 -18.74 1.64 9.54
C GLN A 138 -19.16 2.34 8.24
N THR A 139 -18.24 2.49 7.29
CA THR A 139 -18.51 2.96 5.93
C THR A 139 -18.93 1.77 5.09
N GLU A 140 -20.03 1.88 4.35
CA GLU A 140 -20.45 0.84 3.41
C GLU A 140 -19.40 0.68 2.31
N TRP A 141 -19.03 -0.58 1.98
CA TRP A 141 -18.07 -0.86 0.92
C TRP A 141 -18.78 -1.29 -0.36
N LEU A 142 -18.56 -0.56 -1.45
CA LEU A 142 -19.07 -0.84 -2.79
C LEU A 142 -17.92 -1.27 -3.71
N GLU A 143 -18.21 -2.18 -4.64
CA GLU A 143 -17.20 -2.74 -5.54
C GLU A 143 -17.56 -2.55 -7.01
N ILE A 144 -16.54 -2.21 -7.81
CA ILE A 144 -16.58 -2.32 -9.27
C ILE A 144 -15.56 -3.38 -9.67
N PRO A 145 -15.94 -4.45 -10.36
CA PRO A 145 -14.99 -5.44 -10.82
C PRO A 145 -14.08 -4.87 -11.91
N ARG A 146 -12.81 -5.28 -11.89
CA ARG A 146 -11.89 -5.08 -13.00
C ARG A 146 -12.22 -6.03 -14.13
N THR A 147 -11.72 -5.77 -15.33
CA THR A 147 -11.84 -6.66 -16.49
C THR A 147 -11.07 -7.97 -16.26
N ALA A 148 -11.22 -8.93 -17.17
CA ALA A 148 -10.57 -10.25 -17.05
C ALA A 148 -9.03 -10.17 -17.08
N ASP A 149 -8.47 -9.12 -17.66
CA ASP A 149 -7.03 -8.80 -17.67
C ASP A 149 -6.63 -7.80 -16.55
N PHE A 150 -7.53 -7.61 -15.59
CA PHE A 150 -7.37 -6.74 -14.41
C PHE A 150 -7.30 -5.24 -14.70
N ALA A 151 -7.62 -4.77 -15.90
CA ALA A 151 -7.74 -3.36 -16.20
C ALA A 151 -9.01 -2.75 -15.57
N VAL A 152 -9.10 -1.43 -15.55
CA VAL A 152 -10.33 -0.70 -15.23
C VAL A 152 -11.04 -0.36 -16.54
N ASP A 153 -12.29 -0.80 -16.68
CA ASP A 153 -13.17 -0.30 -17.74
C ASP A 153 -13.62 1.12 -17.37
N VAL A 154 -12.95 2.11 -17.94
CA VAL A 154 -13.12 3.53 -17.56
C VAL A 154 -14.53 4.03 -17.89
N ASP A 155 -15.08 3.64 -19.05
CA ASP A 155 -16.42 4.09 -19.47
C ASP A 155 -17.50 3.51 -18.55
N ALA A 156 -17.44 2.21 -18.27
CA ALA A 156 -18.36 1.56 -17.34
C ALA A 156 -18.19 2.11 -15.92
N ALA A 157 -16.94 2.35 -15.49
CA ALA A 157 -16.63 2.90 -14.17
C ALA A 157 -17.20 4.31 -13.97
N GLN A 158 -17.12 5.20 -14.97
CA GLN A 158 -17.70 6.54 -14.90
C GLN A 158 -19.22 6.50 -14.72
N LEU A 159 -19.91 5.58 -15.39
CA LEU A 159 -21.35 5.42 -15.26
C LEU A 159 -21.72 4.93 -13.85
N LEU A 160 -21.00 3.92 -13.34
CA LEU A 160 -21.23 3.34 -12.02
C LEU A 160 -20.90 4.32 -10.89
N LEU A 161 -19.85 5.14 -11.03
CA LEU A 161 -19.51 6.19 -10.06
C LEU A 161 -20.62 7.23 -9.96
N LYS A 162 -21.21 7.63 -11.08
CA LYS A 162 -22.34 8.56 -11.10
C LYS A 162 -23.62 7.94 -10.52
N GLU A 163 -23.90 6.67 -10.85
CA GLU A 163 -25.08 5.94 -10.37
C GLU A 163 -25.00 5.64 -8.87
N ARG A 164 -23.87 5.11 -8.40
CA ARG A 164 -23.68 4.69 -7.00
C ARG A 164 -23.42 5.87 -6.08
N ALA A 165 -22.91 6.98 -6.62
CA ALA A 165 -22.62 8.23 -5.94
C ALA A 165 -21.89 8.05 -4.58
N PRO A 166 -20.74 7.36 -4.54
CA PRO A 166 -20.03 7.10 -3.29
C PRO A 166 -19.48 8.39 -2.67
N ASP A 167 -19.46 8.44 -1.32
CA ASP A 167 -18.86 9.55 -0.57
C ASP A 167 -17.32 9.54 -0.69
N VAL A 168 -16.72 8.34 -0.84
CA VAL A 168 -15.28 8.15 -1.00
C VAL A 168 -15.02 7.14 -2.12
N THR A 169 -14.10 7.45 -3.02
CA THR A 169 -13.65 6.54 -4.10
C THR A 169 -12.17 6.22 -3.94
N PHE A 170 -11.82 4.94 -3.96
CA PHE A 170 -10.43 4.46 -3.96
C PHE A 170 -10.00 4.13 -5.38
N LEU A 171 -8.94 4.80 -5.86
CA LEU A 171 -8.19 4.47 -7.05
C LEU A 171 -6.78 4.05 -6.60
N THR A 172 -6.29 2.91 -7.08
CA THR A 172 -4.98 2.39 -6.68
C THR A 172 -4.08 2.31 -7.91
N SER A 173 -2.97 3.03 -7.92
CA SER A 173 -2.06 3.12 -9.08
C SER A 173 -0.60 3.34 -8.61
N PRO A 174 0.28 2.36 -8.84
CA PRO A 174 0.05 0.98 -9.30
C PRO A 174 -0.82 0.17 -8.36
N ASN A 175 -1.70 -0.68 -8.92
CA ASN A 175 -2.62 -1.48 -8.13
C ASN A 175 -1.92 -2.66 -7.43
N ASN A 176 -2.29 -2.94 -6.22
CA ASN A 176 -1.94 -4.18 -5.52
C ASN A 176 -3.21 -5.04 -5.37
N PRO A 177 -3.26 -6.29 -5.90
CA PRO A 177 -2.11 -7.13 -6.22
C PRO A 177 -1.74 -7.24 -7.70
N THR A 178 -2.35 -6.52 -8.62
CA THR A 178 -2.17 -6.74 -10.06
C THR A 178 -0.90 -6.09 -10.64
N GLY A 179 -0.40 -5.03 -10.02
CA GLY A 179 0.80 -4.30 -10.43
C GLY A 179 0.55 -3.20 -11.47
N GLN A 180 -0.62 -3.16 -12.10
CA GLN A 180 -0.93 -2.24 -13.19
C GLN A 180 -1.15 -0.81 -12.69
N SER A 181 -0.64 0.16 -13.44
CA SER A 181 -0.94 1.58 -13.28
C SER A 181 -2.18 1.99 -14.07
N LEU A 182 -2.87 3.04 -13.61
CA LEU A 182 -3.86 3.76 -14.39
C LEU A 182 -3.16 4.79 -15.28
N ASP A 183 -3.60 4.92 -16.52
CA ASP A 183 -3.16 6.02 -17.36
C ASP A 183 -3.59 7.37 -16.74
N PRO A 184 -2.77 8.42 -16.78
CA PRO A 184 -3.10 9.71 -16.19
C PRO A 184 -4.38 10.35 -16.73
N ALA A 185 -4.71 10.13 -18.01
CA ALA A 185 -5.95 10.62 -18.60
C ALA A 185 -7.17 9.85 -18.05
N ASP A 186 -7.08 8.54 -17.94
CA ASP A 186 -8.11 7.68 -17.35
C ASP A 186 -8.33 8.02 -15.87
N LEU A 187 -7.23 8.26 -15.16
CA LEU A 187 -7.28 8.67 -13.76
C LEU A 187 -8.04 10.00 -13.60
N ALA A 188 -7.79 10.99 -14.46
CA ALA A 188 -8.49 12.27 -14.46
C ALA A 188 -9.99 12.09 -14.74
N LEU A 189 -10.36 11.25 -15.72
CA LEU A 189 -11.76 10.95 -16.05
C LEU A 189 -12.51 10.28 -14.88
N LEU A 190 -11.86 9.37 -14.16
CA LEU A 190 -12.43 8.71 -12.99
C LEU A 190 -12.58 9.68 -11.80
N ILE A 191 -11.59 10.57 -11.60
CA ILE A 191 -11.69 11.62 -10.57
C ILE A 191 -12.84 12.57 -10.89
N ASP A 192 -12.99 13.00 -12.15
CA ASP A 192 -14.09 13.88 -12.57
C ASP A 192 -15.46 13.22 -12.32
N ALA A 193 -15.59 11.95 -12.65
CA ALA A 193 -16.85 11.21 -12.50
C ALA A 193 -17.24 10.94 -11.03
N ALA A 194 -16.28 10.84 -10.12
CA ALA A 194 -16.54 10.58 -8.71
C ALA A 194 -17.14 11.82 -8.02
N PRO A 195 -18.32 11.72 -7.36
CA PRO A 195 -18.97 12.87 -6.74
C PRO A 195 -18.35 13.29 -5.41
N GLY A 196 -17.79 12.34 -4.66
CA GLY A 196 -17.21 12.52 -3.33
C GLY A 196 -15.69 12.70 -3.35
N ILE A 197 -15.07 12.45 -2.20
CA ILE A 197 -13.61 12.45 -2.05
C ILE A 197 -13.00 11.30 -2.86
N VAL A 198 -11.91 11.57 -3.55
CA VAL A 198 -11.15 10.56 -4.29
C VAL A 198 -9.78 10.37 -3.64
N ILE A 199 -9.47 9.15 -3.25
CA ILE A 199 -8.16 8.74 -2.77
C ILE A 199 -7.45 8.02 -3.92
N VAL A 200 -6.32 8.56 -4.36
CA VAL A 200 -5.38 7.82 -5.21
C VAL A 200 -4.31 7.22 -4.29
N ASP A 201 -4.35 5.89 -4.14
CA ASP A 201 -3.36 5.16 -3.35
C ASP A 201 -2.14 4.86 -4.23
N GLU A 202 -1.08 5.61 -4.01
CA GLU A 202 0.19 5.57 -4.73
C GLU A 202 1.30 4.89 -3.92
N ALA A 203 0.99 3.80 -3.22
CA ALA A 203 1.98 3.10 -2.39
C ALA A 203 3.19 2.58 -3.18
N TYR A 204 3.12 2.49 -4.51
CA TYR A 204 4.16 1.97 -5.40
C TYR A 204 4.58 2.98 -6.48
N ALA A 205 4.23 4.25 -6.35
CA ALA A 205 4.44 5.25 -7.40
C ALA A 205 5.92 5.47 -7.78
N GLU A 206 6.86 5.25 -6.86
CA GLU A 206 8.29 5.36 -7.14
C GLU A 206 8.80 4.29 -8.14
N PHE A 207 8.06 3.19 -8.33
CA PHE A 207 8.38 2.13 -9.29
C PHE A 207 7.74 2.34 -10.66
N SER A 208 6.77 3.24 -10.76
CA SER A 208 6.03 3.53 -11.99
C SER A 208 6.68 4.64 -12.81
N ALA A 209 6.62 4.50 -14.13
CA ALA A 209 7.01 5.54 -15.07
C ALA A 209 5.91 6.60 -15.27
N HIS A 210 4.68 6.34 -14.83
CA HIS A 210 3.59 7.31 -14.93
C HIS A 210 3.76 8.47 -13.93
N PRO A 211 3.35 9.68 -14.30
CA PRO A 211 3.36 10.82 -13.39
C PRO A 211 2.42 10.59 -12.21
N SER A 212 2.79 11.12 -11.04
CA SER A 212 1.95 11.06 -9.85
C SER A 212 0.65 11.83 -10.02
N ALA A 213 -0.43 11.34 -9.41
CA ALA A 213 -1.70 12.05 -9.29
C ALA A 213 -1.60 13.40 -8.57
N THR A 214 -0.48 13.69 -7.87
CA THR A 214 -0.23 15.02 -7.30
C THR A 214 -0.27 16.13 -8.36
N THR A 215 0.05 15.82 -9.64
CA THR A 215 -0.07 16.75 -10.76
C THR A 215 -1.51 17.23 -10.99
N LEU A 216 -2.50 16.46 -10.55
CA LEU A 216 -3.92 16.79 -10.65
C LEU A 216 -4.46 17.60 -9.46
N LEU A 217 -3.66 17.84 -8.40
CA LEU A 217 -4.10 18.62 -7.24
C LEU A 217 -4.48 20.06 -7.59
N ALA A 218 -3.84 20.66 -8.59
CA ALA A 218 -4.16 22.02 -9.02
C ALA A 218 -5.59 22.15 -9.58
N THR A 219 -6.11 21.12 -10.23
CA THR A 219 -7.45 21.12 -10.86
C THR A 219 -8.50 20.41 -10.02
N HIS A 220 -8.13 19.39 -9.26
CA HIS A 220 -9.04 18.53 -8.49
C HIS A 220 -8.84 18.63 -6.97
N GLY A 221 -8.07 19.59 -6.48
CA GLY A 221 -7.72 19.71 -5.05
C GLY A 221 -8.91 19.79 -4.10
N HIS A 222 -10.10 20.16 -4.59
CA HIS A 222 -11.31 20.20 -3.78
C HIS A 222 -11.80 18.82 -3.33
N LYS A 223 -11.33 17.73 -3.94
CA LYS A 223 -11.75 16.35 -3.62
C LYS A 223 -10.62 15.30 -3.72
N LEU A 224 -9.45 15.65 -4.23
CA LEU A 224 -8.36 14.70 -4.47
C LEU A 224 -7.44 14.60 -3.24
N ILE A 225 -7.15 13.37 -2.86
CA ILE A 225 -6.14 12.97 -1.86
C ILE A 225 -5.19 11.98 -2.54
N VAL A 226 -3.89 12.24 -2.48
CA VAL A 226 -2.86 11.29 -2.95
C VAL A 226 -2.16 10.67 -1.74
N SER A 227 -2.39 9.37 -1.51
CA SER A 227 -1.79 8.62 -0.40
C SER A 227 -0.46 8.00 -0.82
N ARG A 228 0.54 8.07 0.05
CA ARG A 228 1.90 7.58 -0.15
C ARG A 228 2.42 6.84 1.08
N THR A 229 3.47 6.04 0.91
CA THR A 229 4.13 5.33 2.01
C THR A 229 5.63 5.26 1.84
N MET A 230 6.38 5.33 2.92
CA MET A 230 7.81 5.04 2.91
C MET A 230 8.13 3.54 3.09
N SER A 231 7.11 2.69 3.25
CA SER A 231 7.29 1.26 3.52
C SER A 231 7.86 0.46 2.34
N LYS A 232 7.81 0.99 1.11
CA LYS A 232 8.17 0.26 -0.12
C LYS A 232 9.49 0.78 -0.70
N ALA A 233 9.46 1.80 -1.52
CA ALA A 233 10.66 2.33 -2.18
C ALA A 233 11.74 2.82 -1.22
N PHE A 234 11.34 3.39 -0.07
CA PHE A 234 12.27 3.90 0.93
C PHE A 234 12.89 2.84 1.86
N ALA A 235 12.60 1.54 1.69
CA ALA A 235 13.05 0.49 2.60
C ALA A 235 12.74 0.81 4.09
N PHE A 236 11.64 1.50 4.36
CA PHE A 236 11.27 2.04 5.68
C PHE A 236 10.02 1.34 6.26
N ALA A 237 9.80 0.08 5.92
CA ALA A 237 8.64 -0.68 6.38
C ALA A 237 8.56 -0.76 7.91
N GLY A 238 9.69 -1.00 8.58
CA GLY A 238 9.79 -1.03 10.04
C GLY A 238 9.63 0.32 10.73
N GLY A 239 9.89 1.44 10.03
CA GLY A 239 9.75 2.80 10.55
C GLY A 239 8.32 3.34 10.57
N ARG A 240 7.39 2.65 9.91
CA ARG A 240 5.94 2.94 9.93
C ARG A 240 5.59 4.37 9.57
N LEU A 241 6.01 4.89 8.42
CA LEU A 241 5.56 6.19 7.93
C LEU A 241 4.75 6.07 6.64
N GLY A 242 3.54 6.65 6.65
CA GLY A 242 2.73 6.99 5.50
C GLY A 242 2.39 8.47 5.51
N TYR A 243 2.05 9.00 4.36
CA TYR A 243 1.66 10.41 4.23
C TYR A 243 0.68 10.59 3.08
N LEU A 244 0.02 11.73 3.06
CA LEU A 244 -0.79 12.15 1.93
C LEU A 244 -0.43 13.56 1.50
N ALA A 245 -0.76 13.87 0.23
CA ALA A 245 -0.81 15.22 -0.31
C ALA A 245 -2.25 15.56 -0.71
N ALA A 246 -2.74 16.72 -0.30
CA ALA A 246 -4.09 17.21 -0.60
C ALA A 246 -4.17 18.74 -0.45
N ALA A 247 -5.33 19.33 -0.75
CA ALA A 247 -5.60 20.72 -0.40
C ALA A 247 -5.55 20.94 1.13
N PRO A 248 -5.09 22.09 1.62
CA PRO A 248 -5.00 22.39 3.06
C PRO A 248 -6.29 22.14 3.82
N ALA A 249 -7.45 22.48 3.27
CA ALA A 249 -8.74 22.25 3.92
C ALA A 249 -9.05 20.75 4.16
N ILE A 250 -8.55 19.86 3.30
CA ILE A 250 -8.67 18.40 3.51
C ILE A 250 -7.73 17.97 4.65
N VAL A 251 -6.51 18.48 4.70
CA VAL A 251 -5.57 18.22 5.79
C VAL A 251 -6.16 18.70 7.13
N ASP A 252 -6.79 19.88 7.16
CA ASP A 252 -7.46 20.41 8.35
C ASP A 252 -8.62 19.50 8.80
N ALA A 253 -9.38 18.95 7.86
CA ALA A 253 -10.46 18.00 8.18
C ALA A 253 -9.92 16.73 8.86
N LEU A 254 -8.75 16.22 8.47
CA LEU A 254 -8.14 15.06 9.13
C LEU A 254 -7.68 15.36 10.56
N GLN A 255 -7.30 16.60 10.84
CA GLN A 255 -6.94 17.01 12.19
C GLN A 255 -8.11 16.94 13.18
N LEU A 256 -9.36 16.95 12.69
CA LEU A 256 -10.56 16.81 13.54
C LEU A 256 -10.73 15.38 14.09
N VAL A 257 -10.21 14.38 13.39
CA VAL A 257 -10.41 12.96 13.72
C VAL A 257 -9.14 12.26 14.22
N ARG A 258 -7.98 12.80 13.93
CA ARG A 258 -6.72 12.22 14.36
C ARG A 258 -6.57 12.20 15.88
N LEU A 259 -5.90 11.20 16.42
CA LEU A 259 -5.48 11.24 17.81
C LEU A 259 -4.31 12.21 17.99
N PRO A 260 -4.28 13.04 19.04
CA PRO A 260 -3.17 13.96 19.26
C PRO A 260 -1.88 13.17 19.51
N TYR A 261 -0.74 13.71 19.04
CA TYR A 261 0.60 13.11 19.26
C TYR A 261 0.75 11.68 18.70
N HIS A 262 -0.03 11.30 17.68
CA HIS A 262 -0.10 9.95 17.12
C HIS A 262 1.23 9.46 16.54
N LEU A 263 2.08 10.36 16.02
CA LEU A 263 3.36 10.03 15.40
C LEU A 263 4.52 10.27 16.36
N SER A 264 5.22 9.21 16.76
CA SER A 264 6.29 9.27 17.76
C SER A 264 7.45 10.17 17.33
N VAL A 265 8.17 10.73 18.30
CA VAL A 265 9.38 11.53 18.03
C VAL A 265 10.45 10.71 17.31
N LEU A 266 10.56 9.41 17.61
CA LEU A 266 11.53 8.52 16.97
C LEU A 266 11.19 8.28 15.51
N THR A 267 9.92 8.02 15.20
CA THR A 267 9.46 7.87 13.80
C THR A 267 9.67 9.17 13.02
N GLN A 268 9.34 10.33 13.60
CA GLN A 268 9.57 11.63 12.94
C GLN A 268 11.06 11.84 12.66
N ALA A 269 11.95 11.57 13.62
CA ALA A 269 13.39 11.74 13.48
C ALA A 269 13.99 10.81 12.42
N ALA A 270 13.65 9.53 12.47
CA ALA A 270 14.12 8.53 11.53
C ALA A 270 13.61 8.80 10.09
N ALA A 271 12.34 9.18 9.92
CA ALA A 271 11.77 9.51 8.62
C ALA A 271 12.43 10.73 7.97
N ARG A 272 12.73 11.77 8.76
CA ARG A 272 13.45 12.95 8.29
C ARG A 272 14.87 12.59 7.83
N ALA A 273 15.58 11.72 8.55
CA ALA A 273 16.87 11.19 8.12
C ALA A 273 16.72 10.44 6.77
N ALA A 274 15.72 9.56 6.64
CA ALA A 274 15.46 8.83 5.40
C ALA A 274 15.15 9.76 4.21
N LEU A 275 14.42 10.86 4.41
CA LEU A 275 14.14 11.85 3.36
C LEU A 275 15.39 12.57 2.88
N ARG A 276 16.34 12.88 3.76
CA ARG A 276 17.63 13.49 3.39
C ARG A 276 18.48 12.54 2.54
N HIS A 277 18.35 11.24 2.75
CA HIS A 277 19.05 10.18 1.98
C HIS A 277 18.20 9.58 0.86
N ALA A 278 17.08 10.20 0.48
CA ALA A 278 16.14 9.66 -0.50
C ALA A 278 16.82 9.25 -1.82
N GLY A 279 17.78 10.04 -2.32
CA GLY A 279 18.50 9.73 -3.56
C GLY A 279 19.26 8.39 -3.51
N ALA A 280 19.95 8.11 -2.41
CA ALA A 280 20.69 6.86 -2.22
C ALA A 280 19.74 5.67 -2.05
N THR A 281 18.68 5.81 -1.25
CA THR A 281 17.71 4.74 -1.00
C THR A 281 16.89 4.40 -2.24
N LEU A 282 16.43 5.42 -2.99
CA LEU A 282 15.64 5.23 -4.21
C LEU A 282 16.49 4.67 -5.38
N GLY A 283 17.80 4.66 -5.27
CA GLY A 283 18.68 3.95 -6.22
C GLY A 283 18.33 2.47 -6.37
N SER A 284 17.83 1.81 -5.31
CA SER A 284 17.37 0.43 -5.36
C SER A 284 16.10 0.21 -6.20
N VAL A 285 15.31 1.26 -6.46
CA VAL A 285 14.08 1.17 -7.27
C VAL A 285 14.41 0.74 -8.71
N ALA A 286 15.46 1.31 -9.31
CA ALA A 286 15.89 0.95 -10.64
C ALA A 286 16.42 -0.51 -10.71
N LEU A 287 17.10 -0.98 -9.65
CA LEU A 287 17.57 -2.36 -9.55
C LEU A 287 16.38 -3.33 -9.48
N LEU A 288 15.37 -3.01 -8.68
CA LEU A 288 14.15 -3.83 -8.57
C LEU A 288 13.34 -3.83 -9.85
N ALA A 289 13.27 -2.70 -10.58
CA ALA A 289 12.63 -2.66 -11.89
C ALA A 289 13.36 -3.54 -12.91
N ALA A 290 14.69 -3.49 -12.96
CA ALA A 290 15.48 -4.33 -13.83
C ALA A 290 15.33 -5.82 -13.50
N GLU A 291 15.30 -6.18 -12.21
CA GLU A 291 15.04 -7.55 -11.78
C GLU A 291 13.62 -8.02 -12.13
N ARG A 292 12.60 -7.17 -11.98
CA ARG A 292 11.24 -7.48 -12.44
C ARG A 292 11.24 -7.79 -13.94
N ASP A 293 11.90 -6.95 -14.73
CA ASP A 293 11.98 -7.09 -16.18
C ASP A 293 12.78 -8.34 -16.60
N ARG A 294 13.63 -8.91 -15.72
CA ARG A 294 14.31 -10.20 -15.88
C ARG A 294 13.42 -11.38 -15.46
N VAL A 295 12.69 -11.25 -14.35
CA VAL A 295 11.86 -12.33 -13.75
C VAL A 295 10.65 -12.64 -14.61
N VAL A 296 9.98 -11.62 -15.17
CA VAL A 296 8.75 -11.79 -15.96
C VAL A 296 8.95 -12.71 -17.17
N PRO A 297 9.88 -12.46 -18.09
CA PRO A 297 10.08 -13.37 -19.23
C PRO A 297 10.56 -14.77 -18.82
N ALA A 298 11.26 -14.90 -17.68
CA ALA A 298 11.66 -16.21 -17.17
C ALA A 298 10.46 -17.04 -16.69
N LEU A 299 9.49 -16.41 -16.01
CA LEU A 299 8.21 -17.05 -15.63
C LEU A 299 7.39 -17.44 -16.86
N GLU A 300 7.30 -16.55 -17.84
CA GLU A 300 6.56 -16.81 -19.10
C GLU A 300 7.17 -17.97 -19.89
N ALA A 301 8.49 -18.10 -19.89
CA ALA A 301 9.19 -19.25 -20.50
C ALA A 301 8.87 -20.58 -19.80
N LEU A 302 8.48 -20.56 -18.54
CA LEU A 302 7.96 -21.71 -17.78
C LEU A 302 6.46 -21.97 -18.00
N GLY A 303 5.77 -21.17 -18.84
CA GLY A 303 4.33 -21.26 -19.06
C GLY A 303 3.48 -20.55 -18.00
N LEU A 304 4.10 -19.84 -17.06
CA LEU A 304 3.44 -19.09 -16.00
C LEU A 304 3.15 -17.66 -16.47
N ALA A 305 1.90 -17.40 -16.89
CA ALA A 305 1.49 -16.10 -17.41
C ALA A 305 1.64 -14.99 -16.35
N CYS A 306 2.19 -13.85 -16.76
CA CYS A 306 2.38 -12.68 -15.89
C CYS A 306 1.42 -11.55 -16.25
N VAL A 307 0.94 -10.85 -15.23
CA VAL A 307 0.22 -9.58 -15.41
C VAL A 307 1.26 -8.46 -15.50
N PRO A 308 1.17 -7.54 -16.48
CA PRO A 308 2.08 -6.39 -16.56
C PRO A 308 2.11 -5.62 -15.24
N SER A 309 3.30 -5.23 -14.78
CA SER A 309 3.47 -4.59 -13.47
C SER A 309 4.40 -3.39 -13.52
N ASP A 310 3.94 -2.29 -12.90
CA ASP A 310 4.72 -1.08 -12.61
C ASP A 310 5.10 -1.01 -11.11
N ALA A 311 5.01 -2.12 -10.38
CA ALA A 311 5.31 -2.20 -8.96
C ALA A 311 6.57 -3.05 -8.69
N ASN A 312 6.91 -3.23 -7.41
CA ASN A 312 7.99 -4.14 -6.98
C ASN A 312 7.50 -5.59 -6.76
N PHE A 313 6.49 -6.02 -7.48
CA PHE A 313 5.95 -7.38 -7.43
C PHE A 313 5.30 -7.74 -8.76
N VAL A 314 5.05 -9.02 -8.97
CA VAL A 314 4.36 -9.56 -10.15
C VAL A 314 3.21 -10.46 -9.69
N LEU A 315 2.02 -10.27 -10.28
CA LEU A 315 0.92 -11.23 -10.21
C LEU A 315 1.09 -12.21 -11.38
N PHE A 316 1.16 -13.51 -11.08
CA PHE A 316 1.44 -14.53 -12.07
C PHE A 316 0.64 -15.80 -11.81
N GLY A 317 0.54 -16.68 -12.81
CA GLY A 317 -0.08 -17.99 -12.64
C GLY A 317 -0.84 -18.50 -13.86
N ARG A 318 -2.12 -18.74 -13.70
CA ARG A 318 -3.11 -19.59 -14.35
C ARG A 318 -3.12 -21.00 -13.75
N PHE A 319 -2.74 -21.11 -12.45
CA PHE A 319 -2.81 -22.36 -11.72
C PHE A 319 -4.27 -22.88 -11.64
N THR A 320 -4.45 -24.18 -11.79
CA THR A 320 -5.75 -24.81 -11.54
C THR A 320 -6.06 -24.91 -10.05
N ASP A 321 -5.01 -24.91 -9.19
CA ASP A 321 -5.06 -24.91 -7.72
C ASP A 321 -3.97 -24.00 -7.14
N ALA A 322 -4.25 -22.70 -7.05
CA ALA A 322 -3.31 -21.70 -6.54
C ALA A 322 -2.89 -21.93 -5.08
N PRO A 323 -3.75 -22.32 -4.13
CA PRO A 323 -3.33 -22.66 -2.78
C PRO A 323 -2.32 -23.82 -2.74
N ARG A 324 -2.50 -24.82 -3.58
CA ARG A 324 -1.57 -25.96 -3.67
C ARG A 324 -0.24 -25.54 -4.30
N ALA A 325 -0.28 -24.72 -5.35
CA ALA A 325 0.92 -24.11 -5.94
C ALA A 325 1.68 -23.25 -4.89
N TRP A 326 0.96 -22.45 -4.10
CA TRP A 326 1.56 -21.68 -3.02
C TRP A 326 2.28 -22.57 -1.99
N GLN A 327 1.64 -23.68 -1.59
CA GLN A 327 2.28 -24.64 -0.66
C GLN A 327 3.54 -25.25 -1.29
N ALA A 328 3.52 -25.57 -2.58
CA ALA A 328 4.68 -26.13 -3.27
C ALA A 328 5.87 -25.14 -3.31
N PHE A 329 5.63 -23.83 -3.50
CA PHE A 329 6.67 -22.82 -3.33
C PHE A 329 7.23 -22.80 -1.89
N LEU A 330 6.35 -22.85 -0.91
CA LEU A 330 6.76 -22.89 0.50
C LEU A 330 7.62 -24.12 0.82
N ASP A 331 7.28 -25.28 0.28
CA ASP A 331 8.04 -26.53 0.44
C ASP A 331 9.44 -26.45 -0.18
N GLN A 332 9.62 -25.58 -1.18
CA GLN A 332 10.94 -25.23 -1.74
C GLN A 332 11.66 -24.12 -0.94
N GLY A 333 11.14 -23.69 0.21
CA GLY A 333 11.74 -22.66 1.06
C GLY A 333 11.52 -21.23 0.57
N VAL A 334 10.57 -21.00 -0.34
CA VAL A 334 10.23 -19.69 -0.90
C VAL A 334 8.82 -19.28 -0.48
N LEU A 335 8.71 -18.23 0.32
CA LEU A 335 7.43 -17.68 0.77
C LEU A 335 6.97 -16.56 -0.16
N ILE A 336 5.98 -16.85 -0.98
CA ILE A 336 5.25 -15.88 -1.80
C ILE A 336 3.85 -15.63 -1.26
N ARG A 337 3.00 -14.88 -1.95
CA ARG A 337 1.69 -14.50 -1.46
C ARG A 337 0.57 -15.15 -2.28
N ASP A 338 -0.30 -15.91 -1.63
CA ASP A 338 -1.64 -16.14 -2.10
C ASP A 338 -2.49 -14.90 -1.77
N VAL A 339 -3.02 -14.27 -2.82
CA VAL A 339 -3.82 -13.05 -2.74
C VAL A 339 -5.33 -13.31 -2.89
N GLY A 340 -5.72 -14.58 -2.95
CA GLY A 340 -7.11 -14.99 -3.09
C GLY A 340 -7.72 -14.73 -4.47
N ILE A 341 -6.89 -14.51 -5.50
CA ILE A 341 -7.34 -14.41 -6.89
C ILE A 341 -7.27 -15.82 -7.51
N PRO A 342 -8.38 -16.37 -7.99
CA PRO A 342 -8.37 -17.71 -8.59
C PRO A 342 -7.27 -17.86 -9.66
N GLY A 343 -6.47 -18.90 -9.53
CA GLY A 343 -5.40 -19.22 -10.44
C GLY A 343 -4.16 -18.34 -10.38
N HIS A 344 -4.06 -17.39 -9.44
CA HIS A 344 -2.93 -16.46 -9.41
C HIS A 344 -2.28 -16.37 -8.03
N LEU A 345 -0.96 -16.20 -8.06
CA LEU A 345 -0.11 -15.90 -6.90
C LEU A 345 0.64 -14.59 -7.16
N ARG A 346 1.11 -13.93 -6.11
CA ARG A 346 1.92 -12.71 -6.21
C ARG A 346 3.29 -12.93 -5.59
N VAL A 347 4.34 -12.60 -6.34
CA VAL A 347 5.72 -12.60 -5.86
C VAL A 347 6.26 -11.17 -5.77
N THR A 348 6.89 -10.84 -4.65
CA THR A 348 7.69 -9.62 -4.50
C THR A 348 9.00 -9.80 -5.25
N ILE A 349 9.51 -8.76 -5.90
CA ILE A 349 10.84 -8.76 -6.51
C ILE A 349 11.89 -8.56 -5.41
N GLY A 350 12.75 -9.56 -5.26
CA GLY A 350 13.85 -9.62 -4.31
C GLY A 350 15.19 -9.17 -4.89
N THR A 351 16.28 -9.53 -4.20
CA THR A 351 17.64 -9.45 -4.76
C THR A 351 17.80 -10.45 -5.90
N PRO A 352 18.85 -10.32 -6.75
CA PRO A 352 19.13 -11.32 -7.79
C PRO A 352 19.15 -12.76 -7.25
N GLU A 353 19.77 -12.99 -6.10
CA GLU A 353 19.89 -14.31 -5.47
C GLU A 353 18.53 -14.84 -4.98
N GLU A 354 17.70 -13.97 -4.40
CA GLU A 354 16.34 -14.34 -3.96
C GLU A 354 15.45 -14.64 -5.18
N ASN A 355 15.57 -13.87 -6.25
CA ASN A 355 14.84 -14.09 -7.50
C ASN A 355 15.28 -15.36 -8.21
N ASP A 356 16.58 -15.69 -8.20
CA ASP A 356 17.10 -16.95 -8.75
C ASP A 356 16.57 -18.16 -7.99
N ALA A 357 16.52 -18.09 -6.66
CA ALA A 357 15.91 -19.15 -5.84
C ALA A 357 14.40 -19.28 -6.11
N PHE A 358 13.69 -18.16 -6.27
CA PHE A 358 12.28 -18.16 -6.64
C PHE A 358 12.06 -18.79 -8.03
N LEU A 359 12.87 -18.43 -9.04
CA LEU A 359 12.76 -18.99 -10.39
C LEU A 359 13.08 -20.49 -10.43
N ALA A 360 14.03 -20.95 -9.63
CA ALA A 360 14.31 -22.38 -9.46
C ALA A 360 13.10 -23.14 -8.87
N ALA A 361 12.48 -22.57 -7.84
CA ALA A 361 11.23 -23.11 -7.28
C ALA A 361 10.08 -23.07 -8.31
N ALA A 362 9.95 -21.99 -9.07
CA ALA A 362 8.95 -21.84 -10.12
C ALA A 362 9.08 -22.91 -11.22
N ALA A 363 10.29 -23.28 -11.60
CA ALA A 363 10.53 -24.37 -12.56
C ALA A 363 10.01 -25.72 -12.04
N VAL A 364 10.20 -26.02 -10.75
CA VAL A 364 9.68 -27.26 -10.13
C VAL A 364 8.15 -27.21 -10.06
N VAL A 365 7.57 -26.07 -9.71
CA VAL A 365 6.09 -25.91 -9.60
C VAL A 365 5.44 -25.99 -10.97
N ALA A 366 6.07 -25.43 -12.02
CA ALA A 366 5.54 -25.44 -13.39
C ALA A 366 5.41 -26.85 -14.00
N GLU A 367 6.16 -27.83 -13.51
CA GLU A 367 6.06 -29.23 -13.93
C GLU A 367 4.86 -29.98 -13.29
N SER A 368 4.11 -29.34 -12.40
CA SER A 368 3.01 -29.95 -11.66
C SER A 368 1.70 -29.97 -12.45
N GLU A 369 0.81 -30.90 -12.14
CA GLU A 369 -0.52 -31.04 -12.78
C GLU A 369 -1.45 -29.83 -12.51
N TRP A 370 -1.14 -28.98 -11.54
CA TRP A 370 -1.92 -27.79 -11.19
C TRP A 370 -1.31 -26.47 -11.67
N ALA A 371 -0.20 -26.52 -12.40
CA ALA A 371 0.45 -25.34 -12.97
C ALA A 371 -0.24 -24.84 -14.24
#